data_2c0232f9e67442c5d3af9990b5c46044
#
_entry.id   2c0232f9e67442c5d3af9990b5c46044
#
_cell.length_a   1.000
_cell.length_b   1.000
_cell.length_c   1.000
_cell.angle_alpha   90.00
_cell.angle_beta   90.00
_cell.angle_gamma   90.00
#
_symmetry.space_group_name_H-M   'P 1'
#
loop_
_entity.id
_entity.type
_entity.pdbx_description
1 polymer ?
#
loop_
_entity_poly.entity_id
_entity_poly.type
_entity_poly.pdbx_seq_one_letter_code
_entity_poly.pdbx_strand_id
1 'polypeptide(L)'
;IYNKIRTMRLHGLSKDAWKRYLPNSINNKFKFEHYDVKEVGLKYNLIDLNASLGIPQLEDIEKSLKKREKLHILYRKELNGLPIKFQDINPYPNKFAHHLFVIILDKSKTKKKRDDLIYFLKKNKIGTGINYRAVTDMTIYRKKLGWNNKTAPIAKNVGDNILSLPLYPSLALSEAKYISKKISEFFK
;
A
#
# COMPACT_ATOMS: atom_id res chain seq x y z
N ILE A 1 25.03 2.69 -8.77
CA ILE A 1 23.61 2.31 -8.75
C ILE A 1 22.76 3.42 -9.36
N TYR A 2 22.80 4.66 -8.84
CA TYR A 2 21.98 5.80 -9.32
C TYR A 2 22.08 6.02 -10.82
N ASN A 3 23.29 6.16 -11.38
CA ASN A 3 23.48 6.42 -12.81
C ASN A 3 22.93 5.28 -13.68
N LYS A 4 23.09 4.03 -13.26
CA LYS A 4 22.53 2.88 -13.96
C LYS A 4 20.99 2.90 -13.98
N ILE A 5 20.37 3.14 -12.85
CA ILE A 5 18.91 3.29 -12.76
C ILE A 5 18.43 4.42 -13.65
N ARG A 6 19.12 5.56 -13.64
CA ARG A 6 18.80 6.72 -14.46
C ARG A 6 18.85 6.44 -15.97
N THR A 7 19.83 5.67 -16.42
CA THR A 7 19.93 5.22 -17.81
C THR A 7 18.83 4.22 -18.14
N MET A 8 18.68 3.18 -17.32
CA MET A 8 17.74 2.09 -17.59
C MET A 8 16.26 2.52 -17.58
N ARG A 9 15.86 3.50 -16.74
CA ARG A 9 14.47 3.96 -16.65
C ARG A 9 13.93 4.65 -17.90
N LEU A 10 14.82 5.08 -18.81
CA LEU A 10 14.47 5.76 -20.04
C LEU A 10 15.20 5.13 -21.22
N HIS A 11 14.75 3.98 -21.67
CA HIS A 11 15.21 3.25 -22.85
C HIS A 11 16.72 2.97 -22.93
N GLY A 12 17.45 3.03 -21.83
CA GLY A 12 18.92 2.88 -21.82
C GLY A 12 19.67 4.07 -22.43
N LEU A 13 19.03 5.24 -22.54
CA LEU A 13 19.62 6.44 -23.16
C LEU A 13 20.74 7.03 -22.31
N SER A 14 21.82 7.42 -22.98
CA SER A 14 23.00 8.03 -22.34
C SER A 14 22.75 9.41 -21.74
N LYS A 15 21.77 10.16 -22.28
CA LYS A 15 21.43 11.53 -21.86
C LYS A 15 19.93 11.79 -21.87
N ASP A 16 19.46 12.54 -20.89
CA ASP A 16 18.08 13.02 -20.85
C ASP A 16 17.84 14.01 -22.03
N ALA A 17 16.62 14.01 -22.59
CA ALA A 17 16.29 14.75 -23.81
C ALA A 17 16.62 16.25 -23.70
N TRP A 18 16.33 16.90 -22.58
CA TRP A 18 16.55 18.34 -22.42
C TRP A 18 18.02 18.71 -22.24
N LYS A 19 18.88 17.84 -21.69
CA LYS A 19 20.32 18.06 -21.56
C LYS A 19 21.04 18.13 -22.90
N ARG A 20 20.42 17.67 -23.96
CA ARG A 20 20.96 17.77 -25.33
C ARG A 20 21.00 19.21 -25.87
N TYR A 21 20.18 20.07 -25.29
CA TYR A 21 20.01 21.46 -25.72
C TYR A 21 20.61 22.48 -24.75
N LEU A 22 21.27 22.02 -23.66
CA LEU A 22 21.96 22.94 -22.76
C LEU A 22 23.29 23.41 -23.38
N PRO A 23 23.57 24.73 -23.36
CA PRO A 23 24.88 25.22 -23.76
C PRO A 23 25.97 24.68 -22.85
N ASN A 24 27.08 24.22 -23.40
CA ASN A 24 28.26 23.88 -22.62
C ASN A 24 28.77 25.14 -21.91
N SER A 25 28.78 25.15 -20.59
CA SER A 25 29.05 26.29 -19.72
C SER A 25 30.48 26.89 -19.85
N ILE A 26 31.35 26.25 -20.61
CA ILE A 26 32.77 26.67 -20.68
C ILE A 26 33.07 27.58 -21.90
N ASN A 27 32.32 27.54 -23.00
CA ASN A 27 32.68 28.33 -24.19
C ASN A 27 31.52 28.91 -25.00
N ASN A 28 30.30 28.98 -24.50
CA ASN A 28 29.10 29.48 -25.21
C ASN A 28 28.90 28.93 -26.65
N LYS A 29 29.62 27.88 -27.05
CA LYS A 29 29.43 27.22 -28.33
C LYS A 29 28.38 26.13 -28.18
N PHE A 30 27.31 26.28 -28.92
CA PHE A 30 26.24 25.30 -29.01
C PHE A 30 26.80 24.04 -29.68
N LYS A 31 27.13 23.03 -28.88
CA LYS A 31 27.50 21.70 -29.36
C LYS A 31 26.32 20.76 -29.15
N PHE A 32 25.65 20.41 -30.25
CA PHE A 32 24.64 19.37 -30.21
C PHE A 32 25.32 18.01 -29.94
N GLU A 33 24.97 17.38 -28.86
CA GLU A 33 25.43 16.04 -28.55
C GLU A 33 24.31 15.00 -28.77
N HIS A 34 24.59 14.06 -29.67
CA HIS A 34 23.69 12.93 -29.90
C HIS A 34 23.56 12.07 -28.65
N TYR A 35 22.40 11.48 -28.46
CA TYR A 35 22.21 10.42 -27.49
C TYR A 35 22.62 9.09 -28.10
N ASP A 36 22.93 8.15 -27.23
CA ASP A 36 23.23 6.77 -27.56
C ASP A 36 22.42 5.84 -26.66
N VAL A 37 22.06 4.66 -27.12
CA VAL A 37 21.44 3.57 -26.33
C VAL A 37 22.57 2.69 -25.82
N LYS A 38 22.92 2.82 -24.55
CA LYS A 38 24.06 2.12 -23.93
C LYS A 38 23.72 0.74 -23.41
N GLU A 39 22.45 0.48 -23.10
CA GLU A 39 21.98 -0.80 -22.59
C GLU A 39 20.46 -0.95 -22.86
N VAL A 40 19.97 -2.18 -22.76
CA VAL A 40 18.51 -2.42 -22.84
C VAL A 40 17.83 -1.79 -21.64
N GLY A 41 17.01 -0.77 -21.88
CA GLY A 41 16.30 -0.03 -20.85
C GLY A 41 14.78 -0.20 -20.93
N LEU A 42 14.09 0.32 -19.92
CA LEU A 42 12.66 0.28 -19.73
C LEU A 42 12.05 1.69 -19.86
N LYS A 43 10.75 1.80 -20.03
CA LYS A 43 10.03 3.07 -20.01
C LYS A 43 9.43 3.31 -18.63
N TYR A 44 10.25 3.75 -17.66
CA TYR A 44 9.89 3.94 -16.25
C TYR A 44 10.17 5.36 -15.74
N ASN A 45 10.33 6.32 -16.63
CA ASN A 45 10.45 7.71 -16.21
C ASN A 45 9.11 8.26 -15.71
N LEU A 46 9.15 8.96 -14.59
CA LEU A 46 8.02 9.76 -14.14
C LEU A 46 7.86 10.96 -15.06
N ILE A 47 6.67 11.14 -15.61
CA ILE A 47 6.37 12.32 -16.45
C ILE A 47 6.00 13.52 -15.57
N ASP A 48 6.22 14.73 -16.06
CA ASP A 48 6.03 15.96 -15.28
C ASP A 48 4.59 16.14 -14.79
N LEU A 49 3.61 15.73 -15.60
CA LEU A 49 2.20 15.73 -15.18
C LEU A 49 1.96 14.89 -13.92
N ASN A 50 2.52 13.68 -13.88
CA ASN A 50 2.39 12.81 -12.69
C ASN A 50 3.20 13.36 -11.50
N ALA A 51 4.37 13.95 -11.77
CA ALA A 51 5.19 14.58 -10.74
C ALA A 51 4.49 15.78 -10.12
N SER A 52 3.82 16.61 -10.92
CA SER A 52 3.09 17.78 -10.44
C SER A 52 1.92 17.43 -9.51
N LEU A 53 1.28 16.26 -9.69
CA LEU A 53 0.25 15.76 -8.77
C LEU A 53 0.82 15.33 -7.42
N GLY A 54 2.09 14.95 -7.37
CA GLY A 54 2.76 14.53 -6.14
C GLY A 54 3.11 15.68 -5.20
N ILE A 55 3.38 16.87 -5.75
CA ILE A 55 3.81 18.04 -4.97
C ILE A 55 2.75 18.44 -3.92
N PRO A 56 1.48 18.75 -4.27
CA PRO A 56 0.47 19.10 -3.28
C PRO A 56 0.13 17.96 -2.33
N GLN A 57 0.27 16.70 -2.77
CA GLN A 57 0.10 15.56 -1.87
C GLN A 57 1.20 15.49 -0.80
N LEU A 58 2.42 15.84 -1.16
CA LEU A 58 3.54 15.91 -0.23
C LEU A 58 3.37 17.07 0.77
N GLU A 59 2.89 18.22 0.33
CA GLU A 59 2.60 19.37 1.18
C GLU A 59 1.52 19.06 2.22
N ASP A 60 0.49 18.27 1.84
CA ASP A 60 -0.62 17.88 2.71
C ASP A 60 -0.37 16.60 3.53
N ILE A 61 0.80 15.95 3.41
CA ILE A 61 1.03 14.61 3.97
C ILE A 61 0.86 14.56 5.48
N GLU A 62 1.35 15.56 6.21
CA GLU A 62 1.26 15.64 7.68
C GLU A 62 -0.19 15.77 8.15
N LYS A 63 -0.99 16.57 7.46
CA LYS A 63 -2.42 16.76 7.74
C LYS A 63 -3.19 15.46 7.48
N SER A 64 -2.86 14.79 6.38
CA SER A 64 -3.45 13.49 6.02
C SER A 64 -3.08 12.40 7.02
N LEU A 65 -1.83 12.35 7.49
CA LEU A 65 -1.39 11.41 8.52
C LEU A 65 -2.14 11.62 9.84
N LYS A 66 -2.27 12.85 10.33
CA LYS A 66 -3.04 13.16 11.55
C LYS A 66 -4.50 12.73 11.48
N LYS A 67 -5.14 12.86 10.30
CA LYS A 67 -6.52 12.37 10.10
C LYS A 67 -6.59 10.85 10.14
N ARG A 68 -5.67 10.14 9.46
CA ARG A 68 -5.59 8.68 9.48
C ARG A 68 -5.31 8.14 10.88
N GLU A 69 -4.43 8.79 11.64
CA GLU A 69 -4.14 8.43 13.02
C GLU A 69 -5.37 8.50 13.92
N LYS A 70 -6.16 9.59 13.83
CA LYS A 70 -7.41 9.74 14.59
C LYS A 70 -8.40 8.59 14.29
N LEU A 71 -8.54 8.24 13.02
CA LEU A 71 -9.39 7.10 12.60
C LEU A 71 -8.84 5.78 13.12
N HIS A 72 -7.53 5.59 13.08
CA HIS A 72 -6.87 4.38 13.57
C HIS A 72 -7.08 4.19 15.09
N ILE A 73 -6.93 5.27 15.87
CA ILE A 73 -7.21 5.26 17.31
C ILE A 73 -8.68 4.94 17.58
N LEU A 74 -9.59 5.56 16.83
CA LEU A 74 -11.03 5.32 16.93
C LEU A 74 -11.36 3.85 16.69
N TYR A 75 -10.90 3.26 15.58
CA TYR A 75 -11.13 1.86 15.28
C TYR A 75 -10.61 0.93 16.38
N ARG A 76 -9.38 1.15 16.87
CA ARG A 76 -8.83 0.35 17.96
C ARG A 76 -9.70 0.40 19.22
N LYS A 77 -10.22 1.59 19.55
CA LYS A 77 -11.11 1.80 20.69
C LYS A 77 -12.44 1.06 20.49
N GLU A 78 -13.13 1.32 19.39
CA GLU A 78 -14.48 0.81 19.12
C GLU A 78 -14.52 -0.71 18.90
N LEU A 79 -13.45 -1.31 18.39
CA LEU A 79 -13.36 -2.73 18.07
C LEU A 79 -12.66 -3.54 19.17
N ASN A 80 -12.26 -2.90 20.27
CA ASN A 80 -11.63 -3.58 21.38
C ASN A 80 -12.57 -4.63 22.00
N GLY A 81 -12.02 -5.77 22.41
CA GLY A 81 -12.79 -6.87 23.01
C GLY A 81 -13.50 -7.79 22.01
N LEU A 82 -13.58 -7.45 20.73
CA LEU A 82 -14.09 -8.34 19.70
C LEU A 82 -13.10 -9.50 19.41
N PRO A 83 -13.58 -10.63 18.84
CA PRO A 83 -12.74 -11.77 18.51
C PRO A 83 -11.86 -11.53 17.29
N ILE A 84 -11.09 -10.45 17.33
CA ILE A 84 -10.14 -10.02 16.30
C ILE A 84 -8.81 -9.65 16.94
N LYS A 85 -7.77 -9.66 16.14
CA LYS A 85 -6.43 -9.14 16.48
C LYS A 85 -6.11 -7.94 15.59
N PHE A 86 -5.39 -6.99 16.13
CA PHE A 86 -4.84 -5.87 15.41
C PHE A 86 -3.37 -6.16 15.06
N GLN A 87 -2.87 -5.47 14.04
CA GLN A 87 -1.45 -5.43 13.78
C GLN A 87 -0.72 -4.75 14.95
N ASP A 88 0.35 -5.37 15.42
CA ASP A 88 1.20 -4.77 16.45
C ASP A 88 1.92 -3.54 15.88
N ILE A 89 1.99 -2.51 16.71
CA ILE A 89 2.78 -1.32 16.39
C ILE A 89 4.20 -1.59 16.86
N ASN A 90 5.17 -1.33 15.98
CA ASN A 90 6.58 -1.48 16.31
C ASN A 90 6.93 -0.62 17.54
N PRO A 91 7.53 -1.19 18.60
CA PRO A 91 7.89 -0.45 19.81
C PRO A 91 9.03 0.56 19.62
N TYR A 92 9.78 0.45 18.50
CA TYR A 92 10.85 1.42 18.23
C TYR A 92 10.30 2.78 17.82
N PRO A 93 11.00 3.89 18.12
CA PRO A 93 10.62 5.21 17.66
C PRO A 93 10.46 5.23 16.14
N ASN A 94 9.25 5.50 15.67
CA ASN A 94 8.94 5.56 14.24
C ASN A 94 7.78 6.50 13.99
N LYS A 95 7.63 6.93 12.73
CA LYS A 95 6.48 7.66 12.25
C LYS A 95 5.62 6.69 11.44
N PHE A 96 4.55 6.20 12.04
CA PHE A 96 3.67 5.24 11.40
C PHE A 96 2.76 5.92 10.36
N ALA A 97 2.70 5.37 9.16
CA ALA A 97 1.98 5.98 8.03
C ALA A 97 0.45 5.81 8.10
N HIS A 98 -0.06 4.96 8.98
CA HIS A 98 -1.49 4.62 9.07
C HIS A 98 -2.13 4.38 7.67
N HIS A 99 -1.42 3.63 6.82
CA HIS A 99 -1.84 3.42 5.44
C HIS A 99 -3.09 2.55 5.34
N LEU A 100 -3.09 1.44 6.09
CA LEU A 100 -4.20 0.49 6.18
C LEU A 100 -4.61 0.30 7.64
N PHE A 101 -5.89 0.05 7.86
CA PHE A 101 -6.37 -0.48 9.13
C PHE A 101 -6.75 -1.94 8.94
N VAL A 102 -5.93 -2.81 9.48
CA VAL A 102 -6.03 -4.26 9.28
C VAL A 102 -6.54 -4.91 10.55
N ILE A 103 -7.52 -5.80 10.41
CA ILE A 103 -7.99 -6.72 11.44
C ILE A 103 -7.76 -8.16 10.99
N ILE A 104 -7.51 -9.04 11.94
CA ILE A 104 -7.35 -10.48 11.72
C ILE A 104 -8.34 -11.20 12.63
N LEU A 105 -9.24 -12.02 12.07
CA LEU A 105 -10.17 -12.78 12.86
C LEU A 105 -9.41 -13.79 13.76
N ASP A 106 -9.66 -13.73 15.08
CA ASP A 106 -9.04 -14.64 16.04
C ASP A 106 -9.79 -15.97 16.08
N LYS A 107 -9.27 -16.95 15.36
CA LYS A 107 -9.88 -18.28 15.24
C LYS A 107 -9.90 -19.08 16.56
N SER A 108 -9.18 -18.63 17.60
CA SER A 108 -9.28 -19.19 18.92
C SER A 108 -10.54 -18.71 19.68
N LYS A 109 -11.09 -17.55 19.27
CA LYS A 109 -12.23 -16.90 19.92
C LYS A 109 -13.52 -16.93 19.09
N THR A 110 -13.46 -17.24 17.79
CA THR A 110 -14.65 -17.29 16.93
C THR A 110 -14.55 -18.36 15.85
N LYS A 111 -15.69 -18.98 15.56
CA LYS A 111 -15.86 -19.88 14.41
C LYS A 111 -16.28 -19.13 13.15
N LYS A 112 -16.69 -17.85 13.25
CA LYS A 112 -17.12 -17.03 12.11
C LYS A 112 -15.97 -16.88 11.12
N LYS A 113 -16.30 -16.81 9.83
CA LYS A 113 -15.29 -16.72 8.74
C LYS A 113 -15.12 -15.27 8.27
N ARG A 114 -13.94 -14.94 7.80
CA ARG A 114 -13.65 -13.63 7.18
C ARG A 114 -14.60 -13.32 6.02
N ASP A 115 -14.85 -14.29 5.16
CA ASP A 115 -15.66 -14.07 3.97
C ASP A 115 -17.13 -13.81 4.32
N ASP A 116 -17.65 -14.37 5.41
CA ASP A 116 -18.98 -14.06 5.94
C ASP A 116 -19.03 -12.59 6.44
N LEU A 117 -17.98 -12.15 7.11
CA LEU A 117 -17.86 -10.73 7.52
C LEU A 117 -17.79 -9.79 6.31
N ILE A 118 -17.00 -10.13 5.27
CA ILE A 118 -16.96 -9.36 4.02
C ILE A 118 -18.35 -9.24 3.41
N TYR A 119 -19.07 -10.35 3.31
CA TYR A 119 -20.42 -10.38 2.75
C TYR A 119 -21.40 -9.53 3.57
N PHE A 120 -21.36 -9.65 4.91
CA PHE A 120 -22.17 -8.86 5.82
C PHE A 120 -21.90 -7.36 5.68
N LEU A 121 -20.62 -6.95 5.64
CA LEU A 121 -20.22 -5.55 5.48
C LEU A 121 -20.64 -5.01 4.11
N LYS A 122 -20.47 -5.80 3.04
CA LYS A 122 -20.93 -5.42 1.70
C LYS A 122 -22.45 -5.17 1.64
N LYS A 123 -23.26 -6.01 2.30
CA LYS A 123 -24.70 -5.77 2.43
C LYS A 123 -25.04 -4.45 3.13
N ASN A 124 -24.18 -4.03 4.06
CA ASN A 124 -24.30 -2.74 4.76
C ASN A 124 -23.58 -1.59 4.02
N LYS A 125 -23.26 -1.75 2.72
CA LYS A 125 -22.58 -0.76 1.86
C LYS A 125 -21.19 -0.36 2.34
N ILE A 126 -20.50 -1.25 3.07
CA ILE A 126 -19.13 -1.05 3.55
C ILE A 126 -18.17 -1.86 2.66
N GLY A 127 -17.29 -1.15 1.94
CA GLY A 127 -16.21 -1.77 1.17
C GLY A 127 -15.07 -2.24 2.07
N THR A 128 -14.45 -3.35 1.71
CA THR A 128 -13.31 -3.93 2.44
C THR A 128 -12.26 -4.44 1.47
N GLY A 129 -11.03 -4.63 1.94
CA GLY A 129 -9.94 -5.18 1.15
C GLY A 129 -9.26 -6.38 1.83
N ILE A 130 -8.58 -7.20 1.03
CA ILE A 130 -7.72 -8.29 1.53
C ILE A 130 -6.27 -7.93 1.21
N ASN A 131 -5.55 -7.41 2.19
CA ASN A 131 -4.16 -6.98 2.06
C ASN A 131 -3.27 -7.73 3.06
N TYR A 132 -2.71 -8.95 2.70
CA TYR A 132 -2.87 -9.64 1.42
C TYR A 132 -3.10 -11.12 1.65
N ARG A 133 -3.49 -11.85 0.61
CA ARG A 133 -3.45 -13.32 0.63
C ARG A 133 -2.00 -13.78 0.79
N ALA A 134 -1.81 -14.95 1.39
CA ALA A 134 -0.48 -15.54 1.46
C ALA A 134 0.10 -15.77 0.06
N VAL A 135 1.37 -15.42 -0.15
CA VAL A 135 2.06 -15.63 -1.43
C VAL A 135 2.09 -17.12 -1.80
N THR A 136 2.14 -18.00 -0.79
CA THR A 136 2.07 -19.46 -0.94
C THR A 136 0.76 -19.97 -1.54
N ASP A 137 -0.29 -19.12 -1.55
CA ASP A 137 -1.58 -19.46 -2.16
C ASP A 137 -1.67 -19.08 -3.65
N MET A 138 -0.70 -18.32 -4.15
CA MET A 138 -0.71 -17.83 -5.52
C MET A 138 -0.29 -18.95 -6.49
N THR A 139 -1.09 -19.14 -7.53
CA THR A 139 -0.93 -20.23 -8.51
C THR A 139 0.48 -20.32 -9.10
N ILE A 140 1.09 -19.16 -9.41
CA ILE A 140 2.42 -19.12 -10.01
C ILE A 140 3.49 -19.76 -9.10
N TYR A 141 3.46 -19.44 -7.80
CA TYR A 141 4.45 -19.96 -6.84
C TYR A 141 4.19 -21.43 -6.51
N ARG A 142 2.92 -21.84 -6.43
CA ARG A 142 2.56 -23.26 -6.30
C ARG A 142 3.09 -24.09 -7.48
N LYS A 143 2.87 -23.61 -8.71
CA LYS A 143 3.29 -24.34 -9.91
C LYS A 143 4.81 -24.32 -10.12
N LYS A 144 5.47 -23.18 -9.92
CA LYS A 144 6.91 -23.06 -10.22
C LYS A 144 7.83 -23.49 -9.08
N LEU A 145 7.41 -23.30 -7.81
CA LEU A 145 8.24 -23.56 -6.64
C LEU A 145 7.76 -24.70 -5.75
N GLY A 146 6.64 -25.36 -6.13
CA GLY A 146 6.07 -26.45 -5.34
C GLY A 146 5.50 -26.00 -3.97
N TRP A 147 5.30 -24.70 -3.78
CA TRP A 147 4.79 -24.17 -2.50
C TRP A 147 3.38 -24.65 -2.22
N ASN A 148 3.08 -24.84 -0.95
CA ASN A 148 1.78 -25.32 -0.47
C ASN A 148 1.42 -24.68 0.88
N ASN A 149 0.32 -25.09 1.47
CA ASN A 149 -0.19 -24.52 2.73
C ASN A 149 0.76 -24.73 3.93
N LYS A 150 1.69 -25.69 3.87
CA LYS A 150 2.68 -25.99 4.91
C LYS A 150 3.96 -25.17 4.77
N THR A 151 4.19 -24.56 3.60
CA THR A 151 5.42 -23.81 3.30
C THR A 151 5.58 -22.59 4.22
N ALA A 152 4.48 -21.88 4.51
CA ALA A 152 4.46 -20.75 5.43
C ALA A 152 3.14 -20.72 6.20
N PRO A 153 2.96 -21.57 7.22
CA PRO A 153 1.67 -21.77 7.90
C PRO A 153 1.17 -20.50 8.61
N ILE A 154 2.06 -19.69 9.16
CA ILE A 154 1.69 -18.41 9.80
C ILE A 154 1.15 -17.44 8.76
N ALA A 155 1.85 -17.25 7.65
CA ALA A 155 1.39 -16.38 6.57
C ALA A 155 0.06 -16.86 5.96
N LYS A 156 -0.11 -18.17 5.83
CA LYS A 156 -1.37 -18.80 5.40
C LYS A 156 -2.50 -18.45 6.35
N ASN A 157 -2.33 -18.67 7.65
CA ASN A 157 -3.34 -18.36 8.66
C ASN A 157 -3.70 -16.87 8.65
N VAL A 158 -2.71 -15.98 8.60
CA VAL A 158 -2.95 -14.53 8.49
C VAL A 158 -3.71 -14.20 7.21
N GLY A 159 -3.26 -14.68 6.05
CA GLY A 159 -3.87 -14.41 4.75
C GLY A 159 -5.33 -14.89 4.62
N ASP A 160 -5.70 -15.96 5.34
CA ASP A 160 -7.06 -16.49 5.36
C ASP A 160 -8.01 -15.67 6.25
N ASN A 161 -7.49 -14.98 7.25
CA ASN A 161 -8.28 -14.31 8.27
C ASN A 161 -8.15 -12.77 8.27
N ILE A 162 -7.29 -12.22 7.42
CA ILE A 162 -7.01 -10.78 7.34
C ILE A 162 -8.07 -10.01 6.55
N LEU A 163 -8.41 -8.82 7.03
CA LEU A 163 -9.35 -7.89 6.40
C LEU A 163 -8.90 -6.46 6.65
N SER A 164 -8.90 -5.64 5.61
CA SER A 164 -8.65 -4.19 5.70
C SER A 164 -9.96 -3.43 5.70
N LEU A 165 -10.14 -2.56 6.70
CA LEU A 165 -11.28 -1.66 6.82
C LEU A 165 -10.99 -0.33 6.09
N PRO A 166 -12.04 0.43 5.70
CA PRO A 166 -11.87 1.74 5.09
C PRO A 166 -11.03 2.66 5.98
N LEU A 167 -9.95 3.21 5.42
CA LEU A 167 -9.08 4.18 6.11
C LEU A 167 -8.48 5.16 5.10
N TYR A 168 -9.06 6.35 5.00
CA TYR A 168 -8.59 7.42 4.12
C TYR A 168 -8.86 8.80 4.74
N PRO A 169 -8.11 9.86 4.39
CA PRO A 169 -8.17 11.15 5.09
C PRO A 169 -9.52 11.85 5.09
N SER A 170 -10.39 11.57 4.12
CA SER A 170 -11.74 12.15 4.03
C SER A 170 -12.85 11.30 4.68
N LEU A 171 -12.53 10.11 5.24
CA LEU A 171 -13.50 9.31 5.98
C LEU A 171 -13.95 10.06 7.25
N ALA A 172 -15.26 10.27 7.42
CA ALA A 172 -15.77 10.90 8.62
C ALA A 172 -15.71 9.97 9.84
N LEU A 173 -15.49 10.55 11.03
CA LEU A 173 -15.48 9.78 12.27
C LEU A 173 -16.82 9.06 12.54
N SER A 174 -17.93 9.63 12.13
CA SER A 174 -19.27 9.01 12.19
C SER A 174 -19.36 7.76 11.33
N GLU A 175 -18.78 7.79 10.13
CA GLU A 175 -18.71 6.63 9.23
C GLU A 175 -17.86 5.51 9.83
N ALA A 176 -16.70 5.86 10.40
CA ALA A 176 -15.85 4.89 11.09
C ALA A 176 -16.56 4.25 12.30
N LYS A 177 -17.34 5.03 13.07
CA LYS A 177 -18.20 4.49 14.14
C LYS A 177 -19.28 3.56 13.60
N TYR A 178 -19.93 3.94 12.49
CA TYR A 178 -20.91 3.07 11.83
C TYR A 178 -20.31 1.74 11.40
N ILE A 179 -19.12 1.78 10.76
CA ILE A 179 -18.38 0.57 10.37
C ILE A 179 -18.09 -0.30 11.60
N SER A 180 -17.57 0.30 12.68
CA SER A 180 -17.26 -0.41 13.91
C SER A 180 -18.51 -1.05 14.55
N LYS A 181 -19.62 -0.31 14.58
CA LYS A 181 -20.92 -0.83 15.06
C LYS A 181 -21.35 -2.06 14.25
N LYS A 182 -21.25 -2.01 12.91
CA LYS A 182 -21.61 -3.14 12.05
C LYS A 182 -20.72 -4.36 12.29
N ILE A 183 -19.43 -4.17 12.51
CA ILE A 183 -18.54 -5.27 12.87
C ILE A 183 -18.94 -5.87 14.22
N SER A 184 -19.27 -5.05 15.21
CA SER A 184 -19.76 -5.54 16.51
C SER A 184 -21.08 -6.31 16.39
N GLU A 185 -22.01 -5.84 15.56
CA GLU A 185 -23.29 -6.55 15.26
C GLU A 185 -23.02 -7.92 14.62
N PHE A 186 -22.03 -8.03 13.73
CA PHE A 186 -21.67 -9.31 13.12
C PHE A 186 -21.18 -10.33 14.15
N PHE A 187 -20.48 -9.93 15.19
CA PHE A 187 -19.92 -10.85 16.18
C PHE A 187 -20.91 -11.21 17.32
N LYS A 188 -22.01 -10.52 17.45
CA LYS A 188 -23.14 -10.93 18.30
C LYS A 188 -23.89 -12.11 17.69
#